data_3a5b5b8d99ce3c1051fe549a9bce8cc1
#
_entry.id   3a5b5b8d99ce3c1051fe549a9bce8cc1
#
_cell.length_a   1.000
_cell.length_b   1.000
_cell.length_c   1.000
_cell.angle_alpha   90.00
_cell.angle_beta   90.00
_cell.angle_gamma   90.00
#
_symmetry.space_group_name_H-M   'P 1'
#
loop_
_entity.id
_entity.type
_entity.pdbx_description
1 polymer ?
#
loop_
_entity_poly.entity_id
_entity_poly.type
_entity_poly.pdbx_seq_one_letter_code
_entity_poly.pdbx_strand_id
1 'polypeptide(L)'
;MSTAVIEYPGYERAAPWHHRQPFADGEQYPTVVTRSDAPYSSWAPVPGNSTPSWIYLGTKRVNCGTFYVQPGGWFDSGNHPNPEPYYVLRGTLLLSNPDTSDVIEITAGDASNIPAFAYHRAFNLGDEVCEILWWVPGEMHTDEFKAKMDRDSTNPRWYEREAVMLNGPHERNEGFPSHLDDLSKWPADKPTKGPLDMQHLPRSTWLHLLQGTDPRLTVLNSFFYCDERIRCSMVALPRGRETQSESGGYERLLYVENGTLSVNLSGTGKSLLAHPDELVFLPPFTEHSLQAIGDEPVRVLSALAYE
;
A
#
# COMPACT_ATOMS: atom_id res chain seq x y z
N MET A 1 31.85 -14.36 -13.59
CA MET A 1 30.61 -14.16 -14.38
C MET A 1 30.12 -12.79 -14.05
N SER A 2 30.11 -11.87 -15.04
CA SER A 2 29.58 -10.51 -14.84
C SER A 2 28.06 -10.63 -14.66
N THR A 3 27.56 -10.37 -13.47
CA THR A 3 26.13 -10.22 -13.23
C THR A 3 25.69 -8.93 -13.91
N ALA A 4 24.93 -9.05 -14.99
CA ALA A 4 24.31 -7.91 -15.63
C ALA A 4 23.46 -7.16 -14.58
N VAL A 5 23.81 -5.91 -14.34
CA VAL A 5 22.95 -5.00 -13.55
C VAL A 5 21.72 -4.75 -14.42
N ILE A 6 20.58 -5.22 -13.97
CA ILE A 6 19.32 -4.90 -14.63
C ILE A 6 18.99 -3.45 -14.24
N GLU A 7 19.16 -2.53 -15.17
CA GLU A 7 18.70 -1.15 -15.04
C GLU A 7 17.21 -1.12 -15.40
N TYR A 8 16.39 -0.71 -14.45
CA TYR A 8 14.97 -0.50 -14.69
C TYR A 8 14.76 0.94 -15.16
N PRO A 9 14.03 1.19 -16.25
CA PRO A 9 13.71 2.54 -16.70
C PRO A 9 12.94 3.29 -15.60
N GLY A 10 13.36 4.52 -15.27
CA GLY A 10 12.72 5.37 -14.28
C GLY A 10 13.22 5.18 -12.83
N TYR A 11 14.19 4.30 -12.61
CA TYR A 11 14.81 4.16 -11.30
C TYR A 11 15.83 5.29 -11.07
N GLU A 12 15.46 6.25 -10.24
CA GLU A 12 16.35 7.31 -9.78
C GLU A 12 17.10 6.87 -8.51
N ARG A 13 18.38 6.54 -8.67
CA ARG A 13 19.27 6.07 -7.57
C ARG A 13 19.48 7.07 -6.45
N ALA A 14 19.18 8.35 -6.68
CA ALA A 14 19.55 9.44 -5.80
C ALA A 14 18.39 9.99 -4.97
N ALA A 15 17.15 9.64 -5.29
CA ALA A 15 16.03 10.12 -4.49
C ALA A 15 15.79 9.16 -3.34
N PRO A 16 15.78 9.61 -2.09
CA PRO A 16 15.14 8.87 -1.03
C PRO A 16 13.66 8.75 -1.43
N TRP A 17 13.34 7.68 -2.17
CA TRP A 17 12.02 7.41 -2.73
C TRP A 17 10.89 7.43 -1.70
N HIS A 18 11.22 7.40 -0.44
CA HIS A 18 10.32 7.42 0.71
C HIS A 18 10.03 8.82 1.26
N HIS A 19 10.54 9.93 0.67
CA HIS A 19 10.37 11.25 1.28
C HIS A 19 9.98 12.40 0.36
N ARG A 20 10.00 12.26 -0.97
CA ARG A 20 9.98 13.45 -1.84
C ARG A 20 9.12 13.36 -3.08
N GLN A 21 8.38 12.30 -3.25
CA GLN A 21 7.57 12.13 -4.46
C GLN A 21 6.11 12.52 -4.18
N PRO A 22 5.50 13.30 -5.02
CA PRO A 22 5.97 14.03 -6.22
C PRO A 22 6.45 15.46 -5.91
N PHE A 23 6.70 15.80 -4.65
CA PHE A 23 6.93 17.19 -4.21
C PHE A 23 8.40 17.53 -4.10
N ALA A 24 8.77 18.76 -4.55
CA ALA A 24 10.01 19.38 -4.14
C ALA A 24 9.97 19.72 -2.64
N ASP A 25 11.14 19.88 -2.00
CA ASP A 25 11.25 20.13 -0.57
C ASP A 25 10.26 21.21 -0.08
N GLY A 26 9.34 20.81 0.78
CA GLY A 26 8.52 21.69 1.60
C GLY A 26 7.17 22.13 1.03
N GLU A 27 6.89 21.95 -0.25
CA GLU A 27 5.61 22.38 -0.83
C GLU A 27 4.74 21.17 -1.20
N GLN A 28 3.61 21.02 -0.50
CA GLN A 28 2.56 20.08 -0.85
C GLN A 28 1.41 20.81 -1.53
N TYR A 29 0.91 20.29 -2.63
CA TYR A 29 -0.22 20.81 -3.36
C TYR A 29 -1.11 19.70 -3.90
N PRO A 30 -2.40 19.97 -4.14
CA PRO A 30 -3.29 19.00 -4.77
C PRO A 30 -2.76 18.58 -6.14
N THR A 31 -2.57 17.28 -6.35
CA THR A 31 -1.98 16.77 -7.59
C THR A 31 -2.48 15.37 -7.93
N VAL A 32 -2.38 15.02 -9.21
CA VAL A 32 -2.55 13.64 -9.70
C VAL A 32 -1.16 13.08 -9.98
N VAL A 33 -0.92 11.89 -9.49
CA VAL A 33 0.29 11.11 -9.76
C VAL A 33 -0.09 9.92 -10.61
N THR A 34 0.47 9.85 -11.81
CA THR A 34 0.27 8.72 -12.71
C THR A 34 1.31 7.63 -12.42
N ARG A 35 1.05 6.42 -12.86
CA ARG A 35 2.05 5.34 -12.75
C ARG A 35 3.34 5.68 -13.49
N SER A 36 3.28 6.41 -14.61
CA SER A 36 4.46 6.83 -15.36
C SER A 36 5.32 7.87 -14.61
N ASP A 37 4.73 8.61 -13.68
CA ASP A 37 5.43 9.61 -12.86
C ASP A 37 5.99 8.99 -11.57
N ALA A 38 5.48 7.83 -11.18
CA ALA A 38 5.88 7.14 -9.97
C ALA A 38 7.27 6.49 -10.15
N PRO A 39 8.22 6.72 -9.24
CA PRO A 39 9.49 6.02 -9.25
C PRO A 39 9.26 4.50 -9.19
N TYR A 40 10.07 3.80 -9.94
CA TYR A 40 10.04 2.35 -10.01
C TYR A 40 11.15 1.74 -9.18
N SER A 41 10.81 0.75 -8.39
CA SER A 41 11.75 -0.07 -7.63
C SER A 41 11.46 -1.54 -7.85
N SER A 42 12.38 -2.41 -7.50
CA SER A 42 12.17 -3.86 -7.50
C SER A 42 12.63 -4.45 -6.18
N TRP A 43 11.73 -5.10 -5.51
CA TRP A 43 12.02 -5.88 -4.31
C TRP A 43 12.37 -7.31 -4.72
N ALA A 44 13.34 -7.93 -4.01
CA ALA A 44 13.84 -9.28 -4.28
C ALA A 44 14.26 -9.54 -5.75
N PRO A 45 15.23 -8.78 -6.29
CA PRO A 45 15.67 -8.95 -7.68
C PRO A 45 16.60 -10.16 -7.81
N VAL A 46 16.10 -11.35 -7.61
CA VAL A 46 16.81 -12.60 -7.90
C VAL A 46 16.46 -13.08 -9.32
N PRO A 47 17.36 -13.80 -10.01
CA PRO A 47 17.04 -14.34 -11.33
C PRO A 47 15.74 -15.15 -11.31
N GLY A 48 14.79 -14.77 -12.15
CA GLY A 48 13.48 -15.44 -12.25
C GLY A 48 12.44 -14.99 -11.22
N ASN A 49 12.78 -14.09 -10.31
CA ASN A 49 11.85 -13.50 -9.37
C ASN A 49 12.12 -12.00 -9.23
N SER A 50 11.11 -11.19 -9.36
CA SER A 50 11.15 -9.77 -9.06
C SER A 50 9.77 -9.31 -8.60
N THR A 51 9.76 -8.38 -7.65
CA THR A 51 8.55 -7.71 -7.18
C THR A 51 8.63 -6.24 -7.58
N PRO A 52 8.20 -5.91 -8.83
CA PRO A 52 8.19 -4.53 -9.28
C PRO A 52 7.23 -3.70 -8.44
N SER A 53 7.67 -2.53 -8.04
CA SER A 53 6.93 -1.61 -7.18
C SER A 53 6.97 -0.19 -7.75
N TRP A 54 5.87 0.52 -7.70
CA TRP A 54 5.74 1.93 -8.03
C TRP A 54 5.35 2.70 -6.78
N ILE A 55 6.15 3.69 -6.43
CA ILE A 55 5.92 4.54 -5.27
C ILE A 55 5.21 5.81 -5.75
N TYR A 56 3.91 5.91 -5.52
CA TYR A 56 3.13 7.08 -5.93
C TYR A 56 3.41 8.28 -5.05
N LEU A 57 3.58 8.06 -3.76
CA LEU A 57 3.69 9.14 -2.79
C LEU A 57 4.55 8.73 -1.61
N GLY A 58 5.42 9.66 -1.17
CA GLY A 58 6.11 9.59 0.11
C GLY A 58 6.06 10.96 0.79
N THR A 59 5.38 11.04 1.93
CA THR A 59 5.34 12.22 2.81
C THR A 59 5.83 11.85 4.21
N LYS A 60 5.85 12.80 5.12
CA LYS A 60 6.10 12.52 6.53
C LYS A 60 4.97 11.73 7.20
N ARG A 61 3.75 11.78 6.64
CA ARG A 61 2.55 11.16 7.20
C ARG A 61 2.24 9.81 6.60
N VAL A 62 2.56 9.61 5.31
CA VAL A 62 2.21 8.38 4.62
C VAL A 62 3.10 8.11 3.41
N ASN A 63 3.38 6.84 3.18
CA ASN A 63 3.91 6.31 1.94
C ASN A 63 2.84 5.45 1.29
N CYS A 64 2.75 5.49 -0.05
CA CYS A 64 1.75 4.74 -0.81
C CYS A 64 2.33 4.30 -2.15
N GLY A 65 2.00 3.09 -2.54
CA GLY A 65 2.45 2.55 -3.82
C GLY A 65 1.70 1.28 -4.20
N THR A 66 2.05 0.75 -5.37
CA THR A 66 1.63 -0.58 -5.79
C THR A 66 2.84 -1.48 -5.98
N PHE A 67 2.66 -2.77 -5.77
CA PHE A 67 3.64 -3.77 -6.18
C PHE A 67 2.96 -4.97 -6.83
N TYR A 68 3.74 -5.72 -7.58
CA TYR A 68 3.31 -6.92 -8.28
C TYR A 68 4.08 -8.14 -7.79
N VAL A 69 3.39 -9.24 -7.59
CA VAL A 69 4.00 -10.55 -7.39
C VAL A 69 3.62 -11.44 -8.57
N GLN A 70 4.61 -11.84 -9.34
CA GLN A 70 4.42 -12.69 -10.51
C GLN A 70 3.96 -14.10 -10.09
N PRO A 71 3.30 -14.87 -10.96
CA PRO A 71 3.03 -16.29 -10.70
C PRO A 71 4.29 -17.04 -10.27
N GLY A 72 4.21 -17.77 -9.16
CA GLY A 72 5.35 -18.44 -8.54
C GLY A 72 6.37 -17.52 -7.86
N GLY A 73 6.12 -16.20 -7.86
CA GLY A 73 6.99 -15.22 -7.24
C GLY A 73 6.77 -15.06 -5.74
N TRP A 74 7.72 -14.39 -5.11
CA TRP A 74 7.68 -14.04 -3.69
C TRP A 74 8.53 -12.80 -3.41
N PHE A 75 8.40 -12.21 -2.24
CA PHE A 75 9.41 -11.32 -1.68
C PHE A 75 9.86 -11.80 -0.30
N ASP A 76 11.11 -11.47 0.04
CA ASP A 76 11.71 -11.86 1.30
C ASP A 76 11.07 -11.14 2.47
N SER A 77 11.22 -11.74 3.65
CA SER A 77 10.65 -11.21 4.87
C SER A 77 11.30 -9.90 5.26
N GLY A 78 10.47 -8.91 5.55
CA GLY A 78 10.85 -7.63 6.13
C GLY A 78 9.90 -7.25 7.26
N ASN A 79 10.23 -6.19 7.98
CA ASN A 79 9.33 -5.51 8.89
C ASN A 79 9.58 -3.99 8.87
N HIS A 80 8.66 -3.23 9.40
CA HIS A 80 8.78 -1.77 9.54
C HIS A 80 8.04 -1.29 10.78
N PRO A 81 8.37 -0.07 11.29
CA PRO A 81 7.87 0.41 12.58
C PRO A 81 6.39 0.83 12.58
N ASN A 82 5.74 0.82 11.44
CA ASN A 82 4.35 1.24 11.29
C ASN A 82 3.51 0.12 10.69
N PRO A 83 2.19 0.10 10.92
CA PRO A 83 1.31 -0.85 10.25
C PRO A 83 1.31 -0.64 8.74
N GLU A 84 1.01 -1.69 8.00
CA GLU A 84 0.92 -1.64 6.55
C GLU A 84 -0.39 -2.28 6.07
N PRO A 85 -1.44 -1.49 5.86
CA PRO A 85 -2.64 -1.95 5.17
C PRO A 85 -2.36 -2.26 3.70
N TYR A 86 -2.83 -3.42 3.23
CA TYR A 86 -2.86 -3.82 1.82
C TYR A 86 -4.29 -3.89 1.32
N TYR A 87 -4.45 -3.62 0.04
CA TYR A 87 -5.64 -3.93 -0.73
C TYR A 87 -5.24 -4.67 -2.00
N VAL A 88 -5.83 -5.83 -2.25
CA VAL A 88 -5.53 -6.63 -3.44
C VAL A 88 -6.37 -6.13 -4.61
N LEU A 89 -5.70 -5.50 -5.58
CA LEU A 89 -6.33 -5.00 -6.81
C LEU A 89 -6.65 -6.14 -7.76
N ARG A 90 -5.76 -7.14 -7.83
CA ARG A 90 -5.88 -8.29 -8.73
C ARG A 90 -5.14 -9.51 -8.19
N GLY A 91 -5.65 -10.70 -8.51
CA GLY A 91 -5.02 -11.97 -8.17
C GLY A 91 -5.23 -12.38 -6.71
N THR A 92 -4.34 -13.22 -6.22
CA THR A 92 -4.35 -13.74 -4.86
C THR A 92 -2.96 -13.67 -4.26
N LEU A 93 -2.85 -13.16 -3.04
CA LEU A 93 -1.62 -13.04 -2.29
C LEU A 93 -1.68 -13.95 -1.05
N LEU A 94 -0.62 -14.70 -0.82
CA LEU A 94 -0.37 -15.36 0.46
C LEU A 94 0.63 -14.52 1.24
N LEU A 95 0.23 -14.03 2.41
CA LEU A 95 1.11 -13.38 3.36
C LEU A 95 1.48 -14.36 4.47
N SER A 96 2.77 -14.50 4.76
CA SER A 96 3.28 -15.35 5.81
C SER A 96 4.09 -14.54 6.81
N ASN A 97 3.80 -14.72 8.09
CA ASN A 97 4.63 -14.21 9.18
C ASN A 97 5.56 -15.32 9.65
N PRO A 98 6.88 -15.22 9.43
CA PRO A 98 7.83 -16.27 9.81
C PRO A 98 7.99 -16.44 11.32
N ASP A 99 7.65 -15.43 12.12
CA ASP A 99 7.77 -15.52 13.59
C ASP A 99 6.60 -16.25 14.24
N THR A 100 5.39 -16.02 13.73
CA THR A 100 4.16 -16.64 14.27
C THR A 100 3.72 -17.84 13.46
N SER A 101 4.34 -18.06 12.28
CA SER A 101 3.92 -19.09 11.33
C SER A 101 2.51 -18.90 10.78
N ASP A 102 1.94 -17.74 11.00
CA ASP A 102 0.63 -17.40 10.45
C ASP A 102 0.73 -17.20 8.94
N VAL A 103 -0.26 -17.71 8.23
CA VAL A 103 -0.42 -17.52 6.79
C VAL A 103 -1.85 -17.08 6.53
N ILE A 104 -1.99 -15.98 5.83
CA ILE A 104 -3.30 -15.51 5.38
C ILE A 104 -3.34 -15.46 3.86
N GLU A 105 -4.46 -15.86 3.30
CA GLU A 105 -4.76 -15.73 1.88
C GLU A 105 -5.68 -14.53 1.67
N ILE A 106 -5.33 -13.68 0.72
CA ILE A 106 -6.05 -12.44 0.41
C ILE A 106 -6.30 -12.40 -1.09
N THR A 107 -7.54 -12.24 -1.48
CA THR A 107 -7.96 -12.21 -2.89
C THR A 107 -8.33 -10.80 -3.34
N ALA A 108 -8.43 -10.62 -4.67
CA ALA A 108 -8.85 -9.34 -5.25
C ALA A 108 -10.16 -8.82 -4.63
N GLY A 109 -10.14 -7.57 -4.19
CA GLY A 109 -11.24 -6.91 -3.51
C GLY A 109 -11.23 -7.02 -1.99
N ASP A 110 -10.34 -7.82 -1.42
CA ASP A 110 -10.11 -7.89 0.04
C ASP A 110 -8.92 -7.01 0.46
N ALA A 111 -8.88 -6.72 1.74
CA ALA A 111 -7.78 -6.00 2.37
C ALA A 111 -7.08 -6.86 3.42
N SER A 112 -5.91 -6.42 3.85
CA SER A 112 -5.22 -6.94 5.02
C SER A 112 -4.54 -5.82 5.78
N ASN A 113 -4.13 -6.12 7.00
CA ASN A 113 -3.23 -5.27 7.77
C ASN A 113 -2.07 -6.10 8.31
N ILE A 114 -0.88 -5.59 8.12
CA ILE A 114 0.35 -6.07 8.71
C ILE A 114 0.64 -5.15 9.90
N PRO A 115 0.63 -5.65 11.13
CA PRO A 115 0.93 -4.83 12.30
C PRO A 115 2.35 -4.27 12.27
N ALA A 116 2.56 -3.15 12.97
CA ALA A 116 3.90 -2.60 13.18
C ALA A 116 4.84 -3.66 13.76
N PHE A 117 6.07 -3.72 13.24
CA PHE A 117 7.11 -4.67 13.59
C PHE A 117 6.83 -6.15 13.30
N ALA A 118 5.68 -6.47 12.70
CA ALA A 118 5.42 -7.84 12.28
C ALA A 118 6.25 -8.19 11.04
N TYR A 119 7.02 -9.28 11.15
CA TYR A 119 7.69 -9.82 9.97
C TYR A 119 6.68 -10.41 9.00
N HIS A 120 6.87 -10.10 7.75
CA HIS A 120 6.00 -10.60 6.70
C HIS A 120 6.76 -10.85 5.41
N ARG A 121 6.32 -11.84 4.68
CA ARG A 121 6.72 -12.15 3.31
C ARG A 121 5.47 -12.50 2.51
N ALA A 122 5.54 -12.32 1.21
CA ALA A 122 4.44 -12.67 0.34
C ALA A 122 4.82 -13.71 -0.70
N PHE A 123 3.82 -14.47 -1.10
CA PHE A 123 3.92 -15.46 -2.17
C PHE A 123 2.71 -15.33 -3.09
N ASN A 124 2.95 -15.53 -4.36
CA ASN A 124 1.89 -15.76 -5.33
C ASN A 124 2.02 -17.19 -5.85
N LEU A 125 1.21 -18.10 -5.33
CA LEU A 125 1.16 -19.50 -5.77
C LEU A 125 0.09 -19.74 -6.85
N GLY A 126 -0.58 -18.69 -7.29
CA GLY A 126 -1.54 -18.71 -8.39
C GLY A 126 -0.88 -18.65 -9.77
N ASP A 127 -1.70 -18.59 -10.79
CA ASP A 127 -1.33 -18.52 -12.21
C ASP A 127 -1.51 -17.12 -12.81
N GLU A 128 -2.06 -16.17 -12.03
CA GLU A 128 -2.24 -14.77 -12.41
C GLU A 128 -1.27 -13.88 -11.62
N VAL A 129 -0.90 -12.73 -12.21
CA VAL A 129 -0.15 -11.70 -11.49
C VAL A 129 -1.01 -11.16 -10.35
N CYS A 130 -0.44 -11.12 -9.15
CA CYS A 130 -1.05 -10.45 -8.02
C CYS A 130 -0.59 -8.99 -7.98
N GLU A 131 -1.53 -8.06 -7.90
CA GLU A 131 -1.28 -6.63 -7.78
C GLU A 131 -1.88 -6.09 -6.49
N ILE A 132 -1.06 -5.37 -5.73
CA ILE A 132 -1.39 -4.88 -4.40
C ILE A 132 -1.18 -3.37 -4.34
N LEU A 133 -2.15 -2.65 -3.78
CA LEU A 133 -2.01 -1.28 -3.33
C LEU A 133 -1.72 -1.30 -1.82
N TRP A 134 -0.72 -0.54 -1.39
CA TRP A 134 -0.27 -0.49 -0.01
C TRP A 134 -0.15 0.94 0.51
N TRP A 135 -0.28 1.08 1.83
CA TRP A 135 -0.04 2.31 2.57
C TRP A 135 0.76 2.02 3.82
N VAL A 136 1.72 2.89 4.13
CA VAL A 136 2.46 2.87 5.38
C VAL A 136 2.36 4.27 6.00
N PRO A 137 1.61 4.45 7.10
CA PRO A 137 1.57 5.74 7.79
C PRO A 137 2.92 6.05 8.44
N GLY A 138 3.36 7.31 8.32
CA GLY A 138 4.65 7.74 8.84
C GLY A 138 5.83 7.19 8.06
N GLU A 139 6.91 6.92 8.77
CA GLU A 139 8.14 6.42 8.16
C GLU A 139 8.07 4.93 7.86
N MET A 140 8.41 4.55 6.64
CA MET A 140 8.43 3.15 6.23
C MET A 140 9.62 2.38 6.80
N HIS A 141 10.77 3.06 6.95
CA HIS A 141 12.02 2.44 7.39
C HIS A 141 12.65 3.19 8.55
N THR A 142 13.45 2.49 9.34
CA THR A 142 14.24 3.10 10.42
C THR A 142 15.32 4.05 9.87
N ASP A 143 15.76 5.01 10.67
CA ASP A 143 16.84 5.92 10.28
C ASP A 143 18.14 5.19 9.96
N GLU A 144 18.40 4.08 10.65
CA GLU A 144 19.57 3.24 10.40
C GLU A 144 19.50 2.60 9.00
N PHE A 145 18.33 2.07 8.63
CA PHE A 145 18.09 1.52 7.32
C PHE A 145 18.24 2.59 6.22
N LYS A 146 17.64 3.78 6.42
CA LYS A 146 17.78 4.91 5.49
C LYS A 146 19.24 5.33 5.31
N ALA A 147 19.98 5.50 6.41
CA ALA A 147 21.38 5.89 6.36
C ALA A 147 22.25 4.84 5.64
N LYS A 148 21.85 3.59 5.67
CA LYS A 148 22.51 2.52 4.97
C LYS A 148 22.17 2.50 3.48
N MET A 149 20.91 2.74 3.12
CA MET A 149 20.47 2.93 1.74
C MET A 149 21.21 4.08 1.06
N ASP A 150 21.33 5.22 1.75
CA ASP A 150 22.03 6.41 1.22
C ASP A 150 23.51 6.16 0.93
N ARG A 151 24.17 5.30 1.72
CA ARG A 151 25.60 4.97 1.54
C ARG A 151 25.86 4.07 0.34
N ASP A 152 24.92 3.16 0.04
CA ASP A 152 25.11 2.11 -0.96
C ASP A 152 24.10 2.18 -2.12
N SER A 153 23.70 3.39 -2.47
CA SER A 153 22.73 3.68 -3.54
C SER A 153 23.08 3.10 -4.92
N THR A 154 24.25 2.48 -5.06
CA THR A 154 24.73 1.92 -6.34
C THR A 154 24.34 0.47 -6.57
N ASN A 155 23.79 -0.24 -5.57
CA ASN A 155 23.45 -1.65 -5.71
C ASN A 155 22.04 -1.98 -5.13
N PRO A 156 20.98 -1.93 -5.96
CA PRO A 156 19.61 -2.24 -5.51
C PRO A 156 19.45 -3.63 -4.85
N ARG A 157 20.20 -4.62 -5.35
CA ARG A 157 20.15 -5.98 -4.77
C ARG A 157 20.63 -6.04 -3.33
N TRP A 158 21.49 -5.11 -2.99
CA TRP A 158 22.06 -5.01 -1.67
C TRP A 158 21.00 -4.55 -0.66
N TYR A 159 20.12 -3.64 -1.04
CA TYR A 159 19.08 -3.12 -0.16
C TYR A 159 18.18 -4.20 0.42
N GLU A 160 17.70 -5.07 -0.42
CA GLU A 160 16.77 -6.09 0.02
C GLU A 160 17.44 -7.08 0.96
N ARG A 161 18.62 -7.54 0.59
CA ARG A 161 19.38 -8.47 1.42
C ARG A 161 19.73 -7.86 2.77
N GLU A 162 20.12 -6.59 2.78
CA GLU A 162 20.51 -5.91 4.00
C GLU A 162 19.30 -5.40 4.80
N ALA A 163 18.19 -5.07 4.14
CA ALA A 163 16.93 -4.77 4.81
C ALA A 163 16.46 -5.94 5.65
N VAL A 164 16.52 -7.14 5.09
CA VAL A 164 16.24 -8.37 5.82
C VAL A 164 17.19 -8.54 7.01
N MET A 165 18.47 -8.24 6.84
CA MET A 165 19.46 -8.37 7.92
C MET A 165 19.34 -7.27 9.00
N LEU A 166 18.99 -6.03 8.62
CA LEU A 166 18.84 -4.93 9.56
C LEU A 166 17.62 -5.08 10.47
N ASN A 167 16.60 -5.74 9.98
CA ASN A 167 15.39 -6.00 10.75
C ASN A 167 15.53 -7.18 11.72
N GLY A 168 16.74 -7.69 11.90
CA GLY A 168 17.11 -8.72 12.85
C GLY A 168 17.53 -10.04 12.18
N PRO A 169 18.19 -10.91 12.91
CA PRO A 169 18.60 -12.19 12.39
C PRO A 169 17.35 -13.02 12.09
N HIS A 170 17.11 -13.24 10.80
CA HIS A 170 16.13 -14.22 10.37
C HIS A 170 16.71 -15.64 10.48
N GLU A 171 17.23 -15.97 11.64
CA GLU A 171 17.71 -17.32 11.91
C GLU A 171 16.63 -18.37 11.60
N ARG A 172 15.37 -17.95 11.65
CA ARG A 172 14.22 -18.79 11.31
C ARG A 172 13.88 -18.81 9.82
N ASN A 173 14.51 -17.97 9.00
CA ASN A 173 14.33 -18.01 7.55
C ASN A 173 15.23 -19.05 6.85
N GLU A 174 16.14 -19.67 7.59
CA GLU A 174 16.89 -20.82 7.11
C GLU A 174 16.03 -22.08 7.14
N GLY A 175 15.16 -22.18 6.17
CA GLY A 175 14.17 -23.22 6.05
C GLY A 175 12.84 -22.83 6.69
N PHE A 176 11.77 -23.18 6.02
CA PHE A 176 10.44 -23.11 6.64
C PHE A 176 10.47 -23.95 7.91
N PRO A 177 10.21 -23.36 9.09
CA PRO A 177 10.02 -24.20 10.24
C PRO A 177 8.97 -25.23 9.88
N SER A 178 9.28 -26.49 10.09
CA SER A 178 8.29 -27.53 9.91
C SER A 178 7.25 -27.35 11.01
N HIS A 179 6.11 -26.77 10.67
CA HIS A 179 4.98 -26.67 11.59
C HIS A 179 4.22 -27.98 11.73
N LEU A 180 4.77 -29.07 11.17
CA LEU A 180 4.19 -30.40 11.34
C LEU A 180 4.04 -30.77 12.83
N ASP A 181 4.96 -30.30 13.67
CA ASP A 181 4.85 -30.50 15.12
C ASP A 181 3.70 -29.71 15.74
N ASP A 182 3.41 -28.51 15.18
CA ASP A 182 2.31 -27.68 15.65
C ASP A 182 0.96 -28.14 15.11
N LEU A 183 0.93 -28.83 13.97
CA LEU A 183 -0.29 -29.43 13.44
C LEU A 183 -0.90 -30.45 14.39
N SER A 184 -0.10 -31.11 15.25
CA SER A 184 -0.59 -32.04 16.25
C SER A 184 -1.51 -31.33 17.29
N LYS A 185 -1.39 -30.03 17.45
CA LYS A 185 -2.17 -29.21 18.37
C LYS A 185 -3.39 -28.57 17.71
N TRP A 186 -3.49 -28.65 16.40
CA TRP A 186 -4.61 -28.10 15.65
C TRP A 186 -5.87 -28.99 15.80
N PRO A 187 -7.07 -28.41 15.95
CA PRO A 187 -7.43 -26.97 16.08
C PRO A 187 -7.47 -26.48 17.53
N ALA A 188 -7.21 -27.35 18.53
CA ALA A 188 -7.55 -27.08 19.94
C ALA A 188 -6.71 -25.93 20.55
N ASP A 189 -5.46 -25.83 20.13
CA ASP A 189 -4.50 -24.89 20.70
C ASP A 189 -4.06 -23.81 19.71
N LYS A 190 -4.91 -23.49 18.70
CA LYS A 190 -4.60 -22.32 17.85
C LYS A 190 -4.53 -21.09 18.75
N PRO A 191 -3.38 -20.44 18.89
CA PRO A 191 -3.25 -19.30 19.76
C PRO A 191 -4.25 -18.23 19.34
N THR A 192 -4.87 -17.58 20.31
CA THR A 192 -5.61 -16.33 20.05
C THR A 192 -4.68 -15.37 19.35
N LYS A 193 -5.19 -14.67 18.33
CA LYS A 193 -4.39 -13.72 17.54
C LYS A 193 -3.61 -12.80 18.48
N GLY A 194 -2.30 -12.77 18.28
CA GLY A 194 -1.40 -11.89 18.99
C GLY A 194 -1.31 -10.51 18.33
N PRO A 195 -0.63 -9.56 18.98
CA PRO A 195 -0.49 -8.19 18.45
C PRO A 195 0.32 -8.11 17.15
N LEU A 196 1.10 -9.16 16.83
CA LEU A 196 1.89 -9.26 15.61
C LEU A 196 1.25 -10.13 14.52
N ASP A 197 0.05 -10.65 14.76
CA ASP A 197 -0.63 -11.48 13.77
C ASP A 197 -1.22 -10.62 12.66
N MET A 198 -0.95 -11.02 11.44
CA MET A 198 -1.53 -10.38 10.26
C MET A 198 -3.05 -10.55 10.23
N GLN A 199 -3.73 -9.54 9.73
CA GLN A 199 -5.18 -9.52 9.70
C GLN A 199 -5.67 -9.61 8.26
N HIS A 200 -6.43 -10.64 7.94
CA HIS A 200 -7.27 -10.66 6.74
C HIS A 200 -8.54 -9.85 7.02
N LEU A 201 -8.83 -8.89 6.17
CA LEU A 201 -9.95 -7.97 6.24
C LEU A 201 -10.87 -8.17 5.01
N PRO A 202 -11.63 -9.28 4.97
CA PRO A 202 -12.50 -9.56 3.84
C PRO A 202 -13.60 -8.50 3.76
N ARG A 203 -14.03 -8.20 2.54
CA ARG A 203 -15.01 -7.15 2.27
C ARG A 203 -16.31 -7.27 3.11
N SER A 204 -16.68 -8.48 3.49
CA SER A 204 -17.85 -8.74 4.34
C SER A 204 -17.72 -8.23 5.79
N THR A 205 -16.49 -7.90 6.23
CA THR A 205 -16.21 -7.38 7.59
C THR A 205 -16.03 -5.87 7.63
N TRP A 206 -16.11 -5.19 6.50
CA TRP A 206 -15.88 -3.75 6.43
C TRP A 206 -17.03 -2.97 7.08
N LEU A 207 -16.69 -1.83 7.67
CA LEU A 207 -17.68 -0.91 8.21
C LEU A 207 -18.24 -0.04 7.08
N HIS A 208 -19.52 -0.22 6.77
CA HIS A 208 -20.21 0.55 5.74
C HIS A 208 -20.91 1.75 6.34
N LEU A 209 -20.58 2.94 5.85
CA LEU A 209 -21.20 4.20 6.28
C LEU A 209 -21.76 4.95 5.07
N LEU A 210 -22.89 5.61 5.27
CA LEU A 210 -23.39 6.61 4.34
C LEU A 210 -22.79 7.97 4.72
N GLN A 211 -21.95 8.51 3.83
CA GLN A 211 -21.30 9.80 4.03
C GLN A 211 -22.04 10.89 3.26
N GLY A 212 -22.40 11.97 3.96
CA GLY A 212 -23.13 13.09 3.45
C GLY A 212 -24.43 13.37 4.22
N THR A 213 -24.81 14.64 4.33
CA THR A 213 -26.05 15.07 5.01
C THR A 213 -27.21 15.31 4.03
N ASP A 214 -26.88 15.65 2.77
CA ASP A 214 -27.85 15.76 1.67
C ASP A 214 -27.96 14.39 0.97
N PRO A 215 -29.14 13.77 0.88
CA PRO A 215 -29.31 12.49 0.19
C PRO A 215 -28.82 12.47 -1.27
N ARG A 216 -28.81 13.61 -1.92
CA ARG A 216 -28.30 13.75 -3.30
C ARG A 216 -26.78 13.70 -3.40
N LEU A 217 -26.09 14.03 -2.31
CA LEU A 217 -24.64 14.07 -2.16
C LEU A 217 -24.11 12.92 -1.29
N THR A 218 -25.01 12.03 -0.84
CA THR A 218 -24.66 10.88 -0.01
C THR A 218 -24.05 9.77 -0.84
N VAL A 219 -22.96 9.22 -0.36
CA VAL A 219 -22.23 8.11 -0.99
C VAL A 219 -21.92 7.01 0.02
N LEU A 220 -21.69 5.81 -0.48
CA LEU A 220 -21.25 4.69 0.35
C LEU A 220 -19.73 4.78 0.55
N ASN A 221 -19.32 4.86 1.83
CA ASN A 221 -17.93 4.76 2.23
C ASN A 221 -17.74 3.51 3.10
N SER A 222 -16.84 2.64 2.69
CA SER A 222 -16.63 1.31 3.28
C SER A 222 -15.22 1.22 3.85
N PHE A 223 -15.10 1.36 5.16
CA PHE A 223 -13.81 1.33 5.87
C PHE A 223 -13.37 -0.11 6.11
N PHE A 224 -12.14 -0.43 5.71
CA PHE A 224 -11.54 -1.73 5.94
C PHE A 224 -10.40 -1.69 6.96
N TYR A 225 -9.77 -0.53 7.17
CA TYR A 225 -8.75 -0.35 8.20
C TYR A 225 -8.84 1.03 8.84
N CYS A 226 -8.74 1.10 10.16
CA CYS A 226 -8.73 2.35 10.90
C CYS A 226 -7.85 2.21 12.15
N ASP A 227 -6.91 3.12 12.28
CA ASP A 227 -6.19 3.38 13.52
C ASP A 227 -6.04 4.89 13.77
N GLU A 228 -5.21 5.28 14.70
CA GLU A 228 -4.98 6.70 15.03
C GLU A 228 -4.24 7.47 13.93
N ARG A 229 -3.47 6.79 13.08
CA ARG A 229 -2.60 7.39 12.06
C ARG A 229 -3.20 7.35 10.66
N ILE A 230 -3.95 6.29 10.35
CA ILE A 230 -4.49 6.13 8.99
C ILE A 230 -5.89 5.49 9.02
N ARG A 231 -6.73 5.93 8.11
CA ARG A 231 -8.04 5.33 7.84
C ARG A 231 -8.14 5.00 6.38
N CYS A 232 -8.28 3.72 6.07
CA CYS A 232 -8.38 3.23 4.71
C CYS A 232 -9.81 2.77 4.41
N SER A 233 -10.33 3.20 3.27
CA SER A 233 -11.71 2.90 2.87
C SER A 233 -11.84 2.81 1.35
N MET A 234 -12.96 2.27 0.90
CA MET A 234 -13.42 2.36 -0.48
C MET A 234 -14.63 3.28 -0.55
N VAL A 235 -14.56 4.31 -1.37
CA VAL A 235 -15.67 5.20 -1.71
C VAL A 235 -16.25 4.76 -3.05
N ALA A 236 -17.55 4.45 -3.06
CA ALA A 236 -18.28 4.08 -4.27
C ALA A 236 -19.20 5.25 -4.69
N LEU A 237 -18.92 5.81 -5.87
CA LEU A 237 -19.69 6.90 -6.46
C LEU A 237 -20.49 6.36 -7.66
N PRO A 238 -21.81 6.31 -7.58
CA PRO A 238 -22.64 6.07 -8.75
C PRO A 238 -22.38 7.10 -9.85
N ARG A 239 -22.63 6.72 -11.09
CA ARG A 239 -22.53 7.61 -12.25
C ARG A 239 -23.13 9.00 -12.00
N GLY A 240 -22.37 10.05 -12.30
CA GLY A 240 -22.79 11.45 -12.15
C GLY A 240 -22.99 11.90 -10.70
N ARG A 241 -22.72 11.03 -9.72
CA ARG A 241 -22.82 11.39 -8.30
C ARG A 241 -21.65 12.24 -7.88
N GLU A 242 -21.94 13.25 -7.08
CA GLU A 242 -20.96 14.09 -6.40
C GLU A 242 -21.08 13.91 -4.88
N THR A 243 -19.97 14.03 -4.15
CA THR A 243 -19.97 14.07 -2.69
C THR A 243 -20.23 15.48 -2.19
N GLN A 244 -20.64 15.60 -0.94
CA GLN A 244 -20.58 16.86 -0.24
C GLN A 244 -19.12 17.35 -0.15
N SER A 245 -18.89 18.67 -0.21
CA SER A 245 -17.56 19.23 0.02
C SER A 245 -17.08 18.94 1.44
N GLU A 246 -15.82 18.56 1.55
CA GLU A 246 -15.18 18.24 2.82
C GLU A 246 -13.73 18.73 2.87
N SER A 247 -13.22 18.92 4.08
CA SER A 247 -11.80 19.20 4.36
C SER A 247 -11.44 18.69 5.75
N GLY A 248 -10.15 18.51 6.02
CA GLY A 248 -9.69 18.07 7.33
C GLY A 248 -8.19 18.23 7.53
N GLY A 249 -7.71 18.03 8.76
CA GLY A 249 -6.30 18.12 9.14
C GLY A 249 -5.45 16.90 8.72
N TYR A 250 -5.90 16.12 7.78
CA TYR A 250 -5.24 14.92 7.25
C TYR A 250 -4.77 15.13 5.81
N GLU A 251 -3.75 14.38 5.41
CA GLU A 251 -3.45 14.15 4.01
C GLU A 251 -4.45 13.13 3.46
N ARG A 252 -4.99 13.37 2.27
CA ARG A 252 -5.90 12.45 1.62
C ARG A 252 -5.30 11.89 0.34
N LEU A 253 -5.32 10.58 0.24
CA LEU A 253 -4.90 9.81 -0.93
C LEU A 253 -6.14 9.15 -1.54
N LEU A 254 -6.29 9.28 -2.86
CA LEU A 254 -7.42 8.73 -3.59
C LEU A 254 -6.88 7.96 -4.79
N TYR A 255 -6.77 6.65 -4.67
CA TYR A 255 -6.39 5.77 -5.79
C TYR A 255 -7.64 5.36 -6.54
N VAL A 256 -7.68 5.63 -7.84
CA VAL A 256 -8.81 5.28 -8.69
C VAL A 256 -8.71 3.82 -9.13
N GLU A 257 -9.57 2.97 -8.60
CA GLU A 257 -9.65 1.56 -8.99
C GLU A 257 -10.45 1.38 -10.29
N ASN A 258 -11.53 2.15 -10.45
CA ASN A 258 -12.42 2.05 -11.62
C ASN A 258 -13.12 3.37 -11.92
N GLY A 259 -13.39 3.63 -13.18
CA GLY A 259 -14.10 4.82 -13.68
C GLY A 259 -13.19 6.06 -13.75
N THR A 260 -13.78 7.23 -13.92
CA THR A 260 -13.05 8.51 -13.99
C THR A 260 -13.51 9.41 -12.86
N LEU A 261 -12.57 9.82 -12.01
CA LEU A 261 -12.79 10.68 -10.86
C LEU A 261 -12.47 12.13 -11.21
N SER A 262 -13.38 13.04 -10.89
CA SER A 262 -13.08 14.48 -10.77
C SER A 262 -13.01 14.85 -9.30
N VAL A 263 -11.93 15.48 -8.88
CA VAL A 263 -11.79 16.10 -7.56
C VAL A 263 -11.91 17.61 -7.73
N ASN A 264 -13.05 18.17 -7.32
CA ASN A 264 -13.33 19.59 -7.46
C ASN A 264 -12.75 20.33 -6.24
N LEU A 265 -11.82 21.27 -6.49
CA LEU A 265 -11.17 22.05 -5.43
C LEU A 265 -12.01 23.29 -5.13
N SER A 266 -12.68 23.32 -3.99
CA SER A 266 -13.61 24.38 -3.60
C SER A 266 -12.92 25.77 -3.59
N GLY A 267 -13.64 26.78 -4.07
CA GLY A 267 -13.15 28.16 -4.07
C GLY A 267 -12.07 28.50 -5.11
N THR A 268 -11.55 27.51 -5.84
CA THR A 268 -10.46 27.72 -6.82
C THR A 268 -10.93 27.72 -8.27
N GLY A 269 -12.11 27.16 -8.54
CA GLY A 269 -12.60 26.87 -9.90
C GLY A 269 -11.77 25.82 -10.65
N LYS A 270 -10.95 25.05 -9.96
CA LYS A 270 -10.10 24.00 -10.53
C LYS A 270 -10.61 22.62 -10.15
N SER A 271 -10.38 21.66 -11.02
CA SER A 271 -10.63 20.24 -10.77
C SER A 271 -9.40 19.42 -11.18
N LEU A 272 -9.17 18.35 -10.46
CA LEU A 272 -8.21 17.31 -10.83
C LEU A 272 -8.99 16.16 -11.44
N LEU A 273 -8.55 15.67 -12.59
CA LEU A 273 -9.14 14.51 -13.25
C LEU A 273 -8.18 13.33 -13.11
N ALA A 274 -8.70 12.22 -12.61
CA ALA A 274 -7.93 11.00 -12.42
C ALA A 274 -8.63 9.78 -13.00
N HIS A 275 -7.86 8.89 -13.59
CA HIS A 275 -8.26 7.66 -14.26
C HIS A 275 -7.83 6.41 -13.46
N PRO A 276 -8.25 5.21 -13.83
CA PRO A 276 -7.77 3.99 -13.19
C PRO A 276 -6.24 3.93 -13.14
N ASP A 277 -5.73 3.42 -12.03
CA ASP A 277 -4.30 3.34 -11.71
C ASP A 277 -3.60 4.68 -11.43
N GLU A 278 -4.35 5.75 -11.23
CA GLU A 278 -3.82 7.05 -10.83
C GLU A 278 -4.16 7.37 -9.38
N LEU A 279 -3.27 8.10 -8.72
CA LEU A 279 -3.44 8.57 -7.34
C LEU A 279 -3.65 10.09 -7.32
N VAL A 280 -4.72 10.54 -6.67
CA VAL A 280 -4.87 11.96 -6.30
C VAL A 280 -4.37 12.16 -4.89
N PHE A 281 -3.51 13.14 -4.70
CA PHE A 281 -3.06 13.60 -3.39
C PHE A 281 -3.67 14.97 -3.07
N LEU A 282 -4.18 15.09 -1.85
CA LEU A 282 -4.71 16.33 -1.30
C LEU A 282 -4.02 16.63 0.04
N PRO A 283 -3.31 17.76 0.17
CA PRO A 283 -2.75 18.21 1.43
C PRO A 283 -3.81 18.47 2.50
N PRO A 284 -3.42 18.58 3.78
CA PRO A 284 -4.34 18.96 4.84
C PRO A 284 -5.09 20.27 4.53
N PHE A 285 -6.35 20.30 4.99
CA PHE A 285 -7.24 21.46 4.84
C PHE A 285 -7.61 21.83 3.40
N THR A 286 -7.32 20.98 2.41
CA THR A 286 -7.82 21.15 1.05
C THR A 286 -9.31 20.87 1.02
N GLU A 287 -10.12 21.91 0.79
CA GLU A 287 -11.57 21.76 0.63
C GLU A 287 -11.90 21.21 -0.76
N HIS A 288 -12.62 20.10 -0.82
CA HIS A 288 -12.87 19.41 -2.08
C HIS A 288 -14.16 18.57 -2.05
N SER A 289 -14.71 18.29 -3.24
CA SER A 289 -15.72 17.25 -3.47
C SER A 289 -15.22 16.26 -4.51
N LEU A 290 -15.78 15.05 -4.48
CA LEU A 290 -15.49 13.96 -5.42
C LEU A 290 -16.67 13.79 -6.36
N GLN A 291 -16.44 13.63 -7.66
CA GLN A 291 -17.49 13.43 -8.65
C GLN A 291 -17.14 12.31 -9.63
N ALA A 292 -18.11 11.43 -9.87
CA ALA A 292 -17.99 10.43 -10.92
C ALA A 292 -18.27 11.06 -12.28
N ILE A 293 -17.30 11.01 -13.18
CA ILE A 293 -17.38 11.55 -14.54
C ILE A 293 -17.54 10.40 -15.54
N GLY A 294 -18.32 10.67 -16.60
CA GLY A 294 -18.53 9.68 -17.67
C GLY A 294 -19.68 8.71 -17.38
N ASP A 295 -19.63 7.57 -18.02
CA ASP A 295 -20.76 6.62 -18.09
C ASP A 295 -20.68 5.48 -17.07
N GLU A 296 -19.57 5.37 -16.33
CA GLU A 296 -19.34 4.31 -15.37
C GLU A 296 -19.37 4.83 -13.93
N PRO A 297 -19.74 3.98 -12.96
CA PRO A 297 -19.53 4.30 -11.55
C PRO A 297 -18.03 4.36 -11.24
N VAL A 298 -17.67 5.15 -10.25
CA VAL A 298 -16.28 5.29 -9.80
C VAL A 298 -16.09 4.56 -8.47
N ARG A 299 -15.04 3.78 -8.37
CA ARG A 299 -14.53 3.23 -7.11
C ARG A 299 -13.16 3.83 -6.81
N VAL A 300 -13.05 4.36 -5.61
CA VAL A 300 -11.84 5.03 -5.13
C VAL A 300 -11.40 4.39 -3.83
N LEU A 301 -10.16 3.94 -3.78
CA LEU A 301 -9.52 3.54 -2.54
C LEU A 301 -8.94 4.79 -1.88
N SER A 302 -9.46 5.14 -0.73
CA SER A 302 -9.14 6.38 -0.01
C SER A 302 -8.36 6.06 1.26
N ALA A 303 -7.26 6.79 1.47
CA ALA A 303 -6.58 6.82 2.76
C ALA A 303 -6.56 8.23 3.31
N LEU A 304 -6.88 8.37 4.60
CA LEU A 304 -6.76 9.60 5.37
C LEU A 304 -5.60 9.42 6.34
N ALA A 305 -4.50 10.15 6.12
CA ALA A 305 -3.30 10.07 6.96
C ALA A 305 -3.24 11.24 7.94
N TYR A 306 -3.17 10.92 9.21
CA TYR A 306 -3.14 11.87 10.33
C TYR A 306 -1.71 12.09 10.82
N GLU A 307 -1.53 13.11 11.66
CA GLU A 307 -0.26 13.43 12.30
C GLU A 307 0.07 12.50 13.46
#